data_44fe82ea5d50ee8fc66e8f4f590a0198
#
_entry.id   44fe82ea5d50ee8fc66e8f4f590a0198
#
_cell.length_a   1.000
_cell.length_b   1.000
_cell.length_c   1.000
_cell.angle_alpha   90.00
_cell.angle_beta   90.00
_cell.angle_gamma   90.00
#
_symmetry.space_group_name_H-M   'P 1'
#
loop_
_entity.id
_entity.type
_entity.pdbx_description
1 polymer ?
#
loop_
_entity_poly.entity_id
_entity_poly.type
_entity_poly.pdbx_seq_one_letter_code
_entity_poly.pdbx_strand_id
1 'polypeptide(L)'
;TGVFLFILSVFGAKFFRDASTYMTIAIVLCLAVIYFVGFTNKDVNVVEAAVQMPQEIPLGSAIWKGLCYCGFQSWTVATMASCCKGIKSDKDASKSMIMGFVLNAVMLCISVVMLMGWFPLVGESTLPIYDICAASGSKLAVGIYSAILLLAFISTGVSCVFAFVTRFENTLKVPSNIKYRRFIIAAAIIVCSCLVSTLGLKTIINKGYSYLGAVGIFFIIIPVLTLGIYRNRKESKANPDPMIEEAAE
;
A
#
# COMPACT_ATOMS: atom_id res chain seq x y z
N THR A 1 -7.57 5.43 17.92
CA THR A 1 -6.89 5.44 16.60
C THR A 1 -7.43 6.57 15.72
N GLY A 2 -8.77 6.70 15.49
CA GLY A 2 -9.37 7.74 14.63
C GLY A 2 -9.02 9.18 15.02
N VAL A 3 -9.04 9.52 16.29
CA VAL A 3 -8.67 10.85 16.80
C VAL A 3 -7.19 11.16 16.51
N PHE A 4 -6.32 10.19 16.67
CA PHE A 4 -4.90 10.33 16.39
C PHE A 4 -4.63 10.53 14.89
N LEU A 5 -5.29 9.76 14.04
CA LEU A 5 -5.24 9.91 12.58
C LEU A 5 -5.71 11.29 12.14
N PHE A 6 -6.78 11.77 12.78
CA PHE A 6 -7.34 13.09 12.54
C PHE A 6 -6.35 14.21 12.87
N ILE A 7 -5.75 14.18 14.06
CA ILE A 7 -4.75 15.17 14.49
C ILE A 7 -3.57 15.20 13.51
N LEU A 8 -2.99 14.04 13.16
CA LEU A 8 -1.86 13.94 12.25
C LEU A 8 -2.19 14.43 10.81
N SER A 9 -3.40 14.19 10.32
CA SER A 9 -3.81 14.62 8.97
C SER A 9 -3.97 16.13 8.84
N VAL A 10 -4.27 16.82 9.94
CA VAL A 10 -4.46 18.28 9.98
C VAL A 10 -3.14 19.03 10.17
N PHE A 11 -2.15 18.44 10.87
CA PHE A 11 -0.90 19.12 11.24
C PHE A 11 0.17 19.23 10.15
N GLY A 12 -0.02 18.62 8.98
CA GLY A 12 0.75 18.99 7.81
C GLY A 12 1.67 17.93 7.18
N ALA A 13 1.80 18.06 5.87
CA ALA A 13 2.51 17.16 4.97
C ALA A 13 3.99 16.93 5.30
N LYS A 14 4.67 17.92 5.85
CA LYS A 14 6.11 17.83 6.11
C LYS A 14 6.42 16.87 7.27
N PHE A 15 5.73 17.05 8.39
CA PHE A 15 5.89 16.17 9.55
C PHE A 15 5.55 14.72 9.21
N PHE A 16 4.45 14.53 8.46
CA PHE A 16 4.04 13.19 8.03
C PHE A 16 5.06 12.53 7.10
N ARG A 17 5.59 13.25 6.12
CA ARG A 17 6.59 12.72 5.18
C ARG A 17 7.87 12.29 5.91
N ASP A 18 8.34 13.13 6.83
CA ASP A 18 9.57 12.86 7.58
C ASP A 18 9.36 11.66 8.52
N ALA A 19 8.22 11.61 9.24
CA ALA A 19 7.86 10.50 10.11
C ALA A 19 7.65 9.19 9.33
N SER A 20 7.00 9.22 8.16
CA SER A 20 6.73 8.02 7.36
C SER A 20 8.00 7.35 6.84
N THR A 21 9.06 8.10 6.59
CA THR A 21 10.35 7.53 6.19
C THR A 21 10.94 6.65 7.30
N TYR A 22 10.99 7.15 8.52
CA TYR A 22 11.47 6.37 9.66
C TYR A 22 10.57 5.17 9.97
N MET A 23 9.24 5.36 9.86
CA MET A 23 8.27 4.28 10.04
C MET A 23 8.46 3.17 8.99
N THR A 24 8.71 3.52 7.73
CA THR A 24 8.96 2.54 6.66
C THR A 24 10.21 1.72 6.93
N ILE A 25 11.32 2.37 7.32
CA ILE A 25 12.56 1.66 7.68
C ILE A 25 12.30 0.69 8.84
N ALA A 26 11.63 1.15 9.90
CA ALA A 26 11.28 0.31 11.04
C ALA A 26 10.41 -0.89 10.61
N ILE A 27 9.39 -0.68 9.78
CA ILE A 27 8.52 -1.74 9.28
C ILE A 27 9.32 -2.78 8.48
N VAL A 28 10.18 -2.35 7.55
CA VAL A 28 10.99 -3.25 6.72
C VAL A 28 11.94 -4.09 7.57
N LEU A 29 12.65 -3.47 8.52
CA LEU A 29 13.57 -4.19 9.42
C LEU A 29 12.83 -5.21 10.29
N CYS A 30 11.70 -4.82 10.84
CA CYS A 30 10.89 -5.72 11.66
C CYS A 30 10.27 -6.86 10.85
N LEU A 31 9.80 -6.59 9.61
CA LEU A 31 9.32 -7.66 8.73
C LEU A 31 10.41 -8.66 8.38
N ALA A 32 11.65 -8.20 8.19
CA ALA A 32 12.78 -9.11 7.99
C ALA A 32 12.96 -10.08 9.16
N VAL A 33 12.80 -9.60 10.40
CA VAL A 33 12.83 -10.46 11.60
C VAL A 33 11.69 -11.47 11.60
N ILE A 34 10.49 -11.05 11.23
CA ILE A 34 9.31 -11.93 11.16
C ILE A 34 9.50 -13.02 10.10
N TYR A 35 10.00 -12.65 8.92
CA TYR A 35 10.32 -13.63 7.87
C TYR A 35 11.37 -14.62 8.35
N PHE A 36 12.43 -14.13 9.00
CA PHE A 36 13.43 -15.03 9.58
C PHE A 36 12.79 -16.03 10.55
N VAL A 37 11.94 -15.57 11.46
CA VAL A 37 11.22 -16.45 12.41
C VAL A 37 10.29 -17.43 11.68
N GLY A 38 9.55 -16.95 10.67
CA GLY A 38 8.61 -17.79 9.92
C GLY A 38 9.29 -18.87 9.08
N PHE A 39 10.46 -18.59 8.50
CA PHE A 39 11.21 -19.53 7.67
C PHE A 39 12.13 -20.47 8.48
N THR A 40 12.56 -20.09 9.68
CA THR A 40 13.45 -20.91 10.51
C THR A 40 12.72 -21.74 11.55
N ASN A 41 11.39 -21.79 11.51
CA ASN A 41 10.63 -22.66 12.39
C ASN A 41 10.97 -24.13 12.10
N LYS A 42 11.21 -24.91 13.18
CA LYS A 42 11.62 -26.31 13.06
C LYS A 42 10.47 -27.25 12.70
N ASP A 43 9.24 -26.82 12.97
CA ASP A 43 8.04 -27.64 12.80
C ASP A 43 7.49 -27.59 11.37
N VAL A 44 7.91 -26.62 10.57
CA VAL A 44 7.41 -26.41 9.21
C VAL A 44 8.55 -26.10 8.24
N ASN A 45 8.76 -26.98 7.26
CA ASN A 45 9.61 -26.67 6.12
C ASN A 45 8.80 -25.84 5.11
N VAL A 46 8.84 -24.52 5.29
CA VAL A 46 8.01 -23.56 4.55
C VAL A 46 8.16 -23.70 3.03
N VAL A 47 9.38 -23.90 2.53
CA VAL A 47 9.65 -23.99 1.10
C VAL A 47 9.07 -25.29 0.52
N GLU A 48 9.28 -26.40 1.19
CA GLU A 48 8.76 -27.70 0.77
C GLU A 48 7.23 -27.72 0.81
N ALA A 49 6.64 -27.23 1.90
CA ALA A 49 5.19 -27.14 2.05
C ALA A 49 4.56 -26.21 0.99
N ALA A 50 5.21 -25.09 0.65
CA ALA A 50 4.74 -24.20 -0.40
C ALA A 50 4.77 -24.85 -1.80
N VAL A 51 5.80 -25.65 -2.10
CA VAL A 51 5.92 -26.36 -3.37
C VAL A 51 4.92 -27.51 -3.49
N GLN A 52 4.64 -28.21 -2.39
CA GLN A 52 3.72 -29.35 -2.34
C GLN A 52 2.25 -28.93 -2.23
N MET A 53 1.95 -27.63 -2.09
CA MET A 53 0.59 -27.14 -1.95
C MET A 53 -0.26 -27.51 -3.17
N PRO A 54 -1.43 -28.19 -2.97
CA PRO A 54 -2.28 -28.61 -4.07
C PRO A 54 -2.85 -27.40 -4.80
N GLN A 55 -2.86 -27.48 -6.14
CA GLN A 55 -3.42 -26.42 -6.99
C GLN A 55 -4.95 -26.61 -7.11
N GLU A 56 -5.71 -26.01 -6.20
CA GLU A 56 -7.17 -26.14 -6.15
C GLU A 56 -7.89 -25.14 -7.07
N ILE A 57 -7.21 -24.09 -7.53
CA ILE A 57 -7.84 -22.99 -8.29
C ILE A 57 -7.38 -23.04 -9.74
N PRO A 58 -8.31 -22.98 -10.73
CA PRO A 58 -7.95 -22.87 -12.14
C PRO A 58 -7.04 -21.67 -12.40
N LEU A 59 -6.02 -21.86 -13.24
CA LEU A 59 -5.01 -20.84 -13.55
C LEU A 59 -5.64 -19.50 -14.00
N GLY A 60 -6.68 -19.52 -14.81
CA GLY A 60 -7.40 -18.32 -15.25
C GLY A 60 -7.99 -17.52 -14.08
N SER A 61 -8.55 -18.21 -13.09
CA SER A 61 -9.09 -17.58 -11.89
C SER A 61 -7.98 -16.99 -11.01
N ALA A 62 -6.84 -17.68 -10.91
CA ALA A 62 -5.69 -17.19 -10.17
C ALA A 62 -5.11 -15.92 -10.82
N ILE A 63 -4.95 -15.91 -12.15
CA ILE A 63 -4.51 -14.73 -12.91
C ILE A 63 -5.48 -13.56 -12.71
N TRP A 64 -6.79 -13.80 -12.79
CA TRP A 64 -7.79 -12.75 -12.57
C TRP A 64 -7.71 -12.14 -11.17
N LYS A 65 -7.57 -12.97 -10.14
CA LYS A 65 -7.38 -12.50 -8.76
C LYS A 65 -6.10 -11.68 -8.62
N GLY A 66 -5.01 -12.10 -9.25
CA GLY A 66 -3.76 -11.34 -9.31
C GLY A 66 -3.92 -9.99 -9.99
N LEU A 67 -4.63 -9.92 -11.11
CA LEU A 67 -4.95 -8.67 -11.80
C LEU A 67 -5.83 -7.75 -10.93
N CYS A 68 -6.83 -8.29 -10.24
CA CYS A 68 -7.63 -7.53 -9.29
C CYS A 68 -6.78 -6.97 -8.14
N TYR A 69 -5.80 -7.75 -7.65
CA TYR A 69 -4.86 -7.24 -6.64
C TYR A 69 -4.03 -6.06 -7.19
N CYS A 70 -3.51 -6.16 -8.41
CA CYS A 70 -2.81 -5.05 -9.06
C CYS A 70 -3.72 -3.82 -9.23
N GLY A 71 -4.97 -4.04 -9.64
CA GLY A 71 -5.98 -2.99 -9.77
C GLY A 71 -6.28 -2.32 -8.44
N PHE A 72 -6.40 -3.08 -7.36
CA PHE A 72 -6.56 -2.53 -6.01
C PHE A 72 -5.34 -1.70 -5.59
N GLN A 73 -4.13 -2.19 -5.83
CA GLN A 73 -2.91 -1.45 -5.53
C GLN A 73 -2.80 -0.13 -6.32
N SER A 74 -3.39 -0.04 -7.51
CA SER A 74 -3.34 1.18 -8.33
C SER A 74 -4.01 2.40 -7.68
N TRP A 75 -4.92 2.20 -6.72
CA TRP A 75 -5.53 3.29 -5.94
C TRP A 75 -4.52 4.06 -5.10
N THR A 76 -3.39 3.42 -4.73
CA THR A 76 -2.31 4.08 -3.99
C THR A 76 -1.58 5.15 -4.81
N VAL A 77 -1.70 5.14 -6.15
CA VAL A 77 -1.12 6.16 -7.04
C VAL A 77 -1.59 7.56 -6.67
N ALA A 78 -2.86 7.74 -6.30
CA ALA A 78 -3.40 9.02 -5.87
C ALA A 78 -2.72 9.52 -4.58
N THR A 79 -2.46 8.62 -3.64
CA THR A 79 -1.74 8.91 -2.39
C THR A 79 -0.27 9.24 -2.67
N MET A 80 0.39 8.46 -3.52
CA MET A 80 1.77 8.70 -3.95
C MET A 80 1.91 10.07 -4.61
N ALA A 81 1.04 10.42 -5.56
CA ALA A 81 1.06 11.70 -6.25
C ALA A 81 0.95 12.89 -5.28
N SER A 82 0.17 12.78 -4.21
CA SER A 82 0.06 13.83 -3.20
C SER A 82 1.32 14.02 -2.35
N CYS A 83 2.15 12.97 -2.23
CA CYS A 83 3.41 12.99 -1.48
C CYS A 83 4.63 13.39 -2.33
N CYS A 84 4.53 13.35 -3.66
CA CYS A 84 5.65 13.58 -4.59
C CYS A 84 6.11 15.05 -4.74
N LYS A 85 5.55 15.98 -3.98
CA LYS A 85 5.90 17.42 -4.05
C LYS A 85 7.39 17.76 -3.84
N GLY A 86 8.20 16.81 -3.38
CA GLY A 86 9.64 16.98 -3.18
C GLY A 86 10.51 16.49 -4.34
N ILE A 87 9.93 15.83 -5.33
CA ILE A 87 10.65 15.30 -6.50
C ILE A 87 10.79 16.42 -7.52
N LYS A 88 12.03 16.69 -7.93
CA LYS A 88 12.37 17.82 -8.81
C LYS A 88 12.70 17.39 -10.24
N SER A 89 12.93 16.12 -10.48
CA SER A 89 13.40 15.58 -11.76
C SER A 89 12.65 14.30 -12.13
N ASP A 90 12.38 14.08 -13.41
CA ASP A 90 11.78 12.85 -13.93
C ASP A 90 12.67 11.63 -13.67
N LYS A 91 13.99 11.81 -13.68
CA LYS A 91 14.95 10.75 -13.33
C LYS A 91 14.82 10.32 -11.87
N ASP A 92 14.67 11.28 -10.94
CA ASP A 92 14.50 10.99 -9.53
C ASP A 92 13.13 10.33 -9.27
N ALA A 93 12.09 10.76 -9.98
CA ALA A 93 10.78 10.12 -9.94
C ALA A 93 10.86 8.66 -10.38
N SER A 94 11.43 8.40 -11.55
CA SER A 94 11.61 7.06 -12.10
C SER A 94 12.43 6.17 -11.17
N LYS A 95 13.56 6.66 -10.66
CA LYS A 95 14.42 5.93 -9.74
C LYS A 95 13.71 5.56 -8.45
N SER A 96 12.97 6.50 -7.86
CA SER A 96 12.19 6.26 -6.65
C SER A 96 11.08 5.22 -6.88
N MET A 97 10.39 5.28 -8.02
CA MET A 97 9.35 4.33 -8.37
C MET A 97 9.90 2.92 -8.62
N ILE A 98 11.04 2.80 -9.31
CA ILE A 98 11.70 1.50 -9.54
C ILE A 98 12.15 0.90 -8.20
N MET A 99 12.78 1.69 -7.33
CA MET A 99 13.18 1.21 -6.00
C MET A 99 11.98 0.73 -5.18
N GLY A 100 10.90 1.50 -5.17
CA GLY A 100 9.66 1.13 -4.48
C GLY A 100 9.05 -0.14 -5.05
N PHE A 101 9.04 -0.29 -6.39
CA PHE A 101 8.57 -1.49 -7.07
C PHE A 101 9.38 -2.73 -6.68
N VAL A 102 10.70 -2.65 -6.76
CA VAL A 102 11.60 -3.78 -6.43
C VAL A 102 11.42 -4.18 -4.96
N LEU A 103 11.44 -3.22 -4.05
CA LEU A 103 11.26 -3.49 -2.63
C LEU A 103 9.91 -4.16 -2.35
N ASN A 104 8.83 -3.61 -2.91
CA ASN A 104 7.49 -4.16 -2.74
C ASN A 104 7.35 -5.56 -3.35
N ALA A 105 7.92 -5.79 -4.54
CA ALA A 105 7.88 -7.09 -5.21
C ALA A 105 8.62 -8.16 -4.38
N VAL A 106 9.82 -7.86 -3.89
CA VAL A 106 10.60 -8.78 -3.05
C VAL A 106 9.84 -9.12 -1.77
N MET A 107 9.34 -8.11 -1.06
CA MET A 107 8.58 -8.31 0.18
C MET A 107 7.31 -9.13 -0.06
N LEU A 108 6.61 -8.88 -1.16
CA LEU A 108 5.40 -9.61 -1.54
C LEU A 108 5.71 -11.08 -1.85
N CYS A 109 6.74 -11.35 -2.65
CA CYS A 109 7.15 -12.73 -2.97
C CYS A 109 7.51 -13.52 -1.71
N ILE A 110 8.32 -12.95 -0.82
CA ILE A 110 8.70 -13.59 0.44
C ILE A 110 7.45 -13.85 1.30
N SER A 111 6.54 -12.89 1.41
CA SER A 111 5.29 -13.03 2.17
C SER A 111 4.43 -14.16 1.61
N VAL A 112 4.26 -14.22 0.28
CA VAL A 112 3.43 -15.24 -0.38
C VAL A 112 4.00 -16.63 -0.12
N VAL A 113 5.30 -16.84 -0.32
CA VAL A 113 5.94 -18.14 -0.06
C VAL A 113 5.78 -18.57 1.40
N MET A 114 5.98 -17.63 2.33
CA MET A 114 5.78 -17.91 3.75
C MET A 114 4.34 -18.31 4.06
N LEU A 115 3.35 -17.55 3.55
CA LEU A 115 1.94 -17.85 3.77
C LEU A 115 1.51 -19.18 3.13
N MET A 116 2.04 -19.52 1.95
CA MET A 116 1.79 -20.83 1.33
C MET A 116 2.31 -21.96 2.19
N GLY A 117 3.53 -21.85 2.72
CA GLY A 117 4.08 -22.89 3.60
C GLY A 117 3.32 -23.08 4.91
N TRP A 118 2.73 -22.01 5.43
CA TRP A 118 1.92 -22.02 6.64
C TRP A 118 0.41 -22.16 6.38
N PHE A 119 -0.01 -22.40 5.13
CA PHE A 119 -1.41 -22.39 4.72
C PHE A 119 -2.34 -23.26 5.56
N PRO A 120 -1.96 -24.49 5.99
CA PRO A 120 -2.83 -25.30 6.84
C PRO A 120 -3.23 -24.64 8.17
N LEU A 121 -2.37 -23.75 8.69
CA LEU A 121 -2.65 -23.01 9.91
C LEU A 121 -3.40 -21.69 9.63
N VAL A 122 -3.04 -21.00 8.55
CA VAL A 122 -3.45 -19.59 8.35
C VAL A 122 -4.52 -19.40 7.28
N GLY A 123 -4.91 -20.42 6.54
CA GLY A 123 -5.84 -20.31 5.41
C GLY A 123 -7.19 -19.67 5.76
N GLU A 124 -7.68 -19.88 6.97
CA GLU A 124 -8.90 -19.27 7.48
C GLU A 124 -8.68 -18.06 8.40
N SER A 125 -7.42 -17.72 8.65
CA SER A 125 -7.08 -16.64 9.57
C SER A 125 -7.45 -15.26 9.04
N THR A 126 -7.80 -14.36 9.96
CA THR A 126 -7.99 -12.93 9.67
C THR A 126 -6.68 -12.16 9.69
N LEU A 127 -5.70 -12.64 10.47
CA LEU A 127 -4.37 -12.04 10.61
C LEU A 127 -3.29 -13.13 10.47
N PRO A 128 -3.05 -13.66 9.25
CA PRO A 128 -2.20 -14.82 9.02
C PRO A 128 -0.80 -14.70 9.61
N ILE A 129 -0.14 -13.57 9.42
CA ILE A 129 1.24 -13.36 9.92
C ILE A 129 1.27 -13.32 11.45
N TYR A 130 0.22 -12.80 12.09
CA TYR A 130 0.10 -12.84 13.54
C TYR A 130 0.06 -14.28 14.06
N ASP A 131 -0.74 -15.12 13.40
CA ASP A 131 -0.88 -16.53 13.80
C ASP A 131 0.41 -17.32 13.58
N ILE A 132 1.18 -17.01 12.52
CA ILE A 132 2.52 -17.58 12.33
C ILE A 132 3.45 -17.18 13.48
N CYS A 133 3.46 -15.90 13.86
CA CYS A 133 4.25 -15.42 14.99
C CYS A 133 3.83 -16.08 16.31
N ALA A 134 2.53 -16.29 16.53
CA ALA A 134 2.01 -16.96 17.71
C ALA A 134 2.40 -18.44 17.74
N ALA A 135 2.28 -19.14 16.61
CA ALA A 135 2.67 -20.53 16.46
C ALA A 135 4.18 -20.78 16.65
N SER A 136 5.02 -19.79 16.33
CA SER A 136 6.46 -19.87 16.58
C SER A 136 6.83 -19.88 18.07
N GLY A 137 5.87 -19.66 18.97
CA GLY A 137 6.09 -19.58 20.42
C GLY A 137 6.88 -18.35 20.89
N SER A 138 7.27 -17.47 19.99
CA SER A 138 8.06 -16.28 20.30
C SER A 138 7.18 -15.09 20.68
N LYS A 139 7.05 -14.81 21.98
CA LYS A 139 6.35 -13.63 22.49
C LYS A 139 6.92 -12.32 21.92
N LEU A 140 8.24 -12.30 21.63
CA LEU A 140 8.91 -11.16 21.03
C LEU A 140 8.43 -10.94 19.58
N ALA A 141 8.32 -12.00 18.77
CA ALA A 141 7.82 -11.91 17.40
C ALA A 141 6.38 -11.38 17.35
N VAL A 142 5.51 -11.87 18.24
CA VAL A 142 4.13 -11.38 18.37
C VAL A 142 4.10 -9.90 18.76
N GLY A 143 4.94 -9.47 19.71
CA GLY A 143 5.03 -8.07 20.13
C GLY A 143 5.54 -7.17 19.00
N ILE A 144 6.59 -7.56 18.29
CA ILE A 144 7.14 -6.85 17.14
C ILE A 144 6.08 -6.71 16.05
N TYR A 145 5.40 -7.82 15.69
CA TYR A 145 4.36 -7.78 14.65
C TYR A 145 3.20 -6.87 15.03
N SER A 146 2.73 -6.93 16.28
CA SER A 146 1.66 -6.06 16.76
C SER A 146 2.04 -4.56 16.68
N ALA A 147 3.28 -4.24 17.01
CA ALA A 147 3.80 -2.87 16.88
C ALA A 147 3.87 -2.42 15.42
N ILE A 148 4.37 -3.30 14.52
CA ILE A 148 4.41 -3.01 13.07
C ILE A 148 3.01 -2.79 12.52
N LEU A 149 2.07 -3.66 12.87
CA LEU A 149 0.70 -3.58 12.40
C LEU A 149 0.07 -2.24 12.80
N LEU A 150 0.31 -1.79 14.03
CA LEU A 150 -0.15 -0.49 14.50
C LEU A 150 0.50 0.66 13.73
N LEU A 151 1.82 0.63 13.52
CA LEU A 151 2.55 1.64 12.74
C LEU A 151 2.08 1.69 11.29
N ALA A 152 1.88 0.53 10.65
CA ALA A 152 1.38 0.43 9.29
C ALA A 152 -0.03 1.01 9.15
N PHE A 153 -0.93 0.72 10.09
CA PHE A 153 -2.29 1.28 10.10
C PHE A 153 -2.28 2.80 10.27
N ILE A 154 -1.45 3.33 11.17
CA ILE A 154 -1.31 4.76 11.38
C ILE A 154 -0.77 5.42 10.10
N SER A 155 0.33 4.91 9.56
CA SER A 155 0.98 5.45 8.36
C SER A 155 0.02 5.48 7.17
N THR A 156 -0.62 4.35 6.87
CA THR A 156 -1.55 4.24 5.74
C THR A 156 -2.79 5.11 5.94
N GLY A 157 -3.38 5.08 7.13
CA GLY A 157 -4.57 5.87 7.44
C GLY A 157 -4.33 7.37 7.29
N VAL A 158 -3.21 7.88 7.81
CA VAL A 158 -2.84 9.30 7.67
C VAL A 158 -2.59 9.66 6.20
N SER A 159 -1.89 8.80 5.44
CA SER A 159 -1.63 9.02 4.01
C SER A 159 -2.93 9.14 3.21
N CYS A 160 -3.87 8.23 3.45
CA CYS A 160 -5.17 8.24 2.77
C CYS A 160 -5.97 9.51 3.11
N VAL A 161 -6.12 9.85 4.39
CA VAL A 161 -6.85 11.05 4.80
C VAL A 161 -6.19 12.30 4.22
N PHE A 162 -4.85 12.39 4.26
CA PHE A 162 -4.11 13.50 3.69
C PHE A 162 -4.33 13.64 2.17
N ALA A 163 -4.31 12.54 1.42
CA ALA A 163 -4.56 12.54 -0.02
C ALA A 163 -5.96 13.10 -0.36
N PHE A 164 -6.97 12.70 0.39
CA PHE A 164 -8.32 13.24 0.22
C PHE A 164 -8.40 14.73 0.59
N VAL A 165 -7.83 15.11 1.73
CA VAL A 165 -7.84 16.52 2.16
C VAL A 165 -7.19 17.41 1.11
N THR A 166 -5.99 17.06 0.61
CA THR A 166 -5.28 17.84 -0.39
C THR A 166 -6.02 17.92 -1.74
N ARG A 167 -6.79 16.88 -2.07
CA ARG A 167 -7.57 16.85 -3.31
C ARG A 167 -8.80 17.74 -3.24
N PHE A 168 -9.50 17.73 -2.11
CA PHE A 168 -10.81 18.38 -1.99
C PHE A 168 -10.76 19.76 -1.32
N GLU A 169 -9.69 20.14 -0.63
CA GLU A 169 -9.58 21.43 0.07
C GLU A 169 -9.73 22.65 -0.85
N ASN A 170 -9.35 22.52 -2.13
CA ASN A 170 -9.49 23.57 -3.11
C ASN A 170 -10.77 23.45 -3.95
N THR A 171 -11.38 22.29 -4.01
CA THR A 171 -12.63 22.02 -4.74
C THR A 171 -13.83 22.51 -3.95
N LEU A 172 -13.82 22.28 -2.64
CA LEU A 172 -14.86 22.77 -1.74
C LEU A 172 -14.58 24.24 -1.39
N LYS A 173 -15.47 25.13 -1.74
CA LYS A 173 -15.33 26.58 -1.46
C LYS A 173 -15.91 27.03 -0.12
N VAL A 174 -16.69 26.16 0.54
CA VAL A 174 -17.36 26.44 1.80
C VAL A 174 -16.89 25.42 2.85
N PRO A 175 -16.50 25.85 4.05
CA PRO A 175 -16.35 27.23 4.55
C PRO A 175 -15.15 27.97 3.96
N SER A 176 -15.14 29.29 4.00
CA SER A 176 -14.04 30.13 3.45
C SER A 176 -12.69 29.83 4.10
N ASN A 177 -12.67 29.49 5.38
CA ASN A 177 -11.45 29.19 6.10
C ASN A 177 -10.94 27.78 5.75
N ILE A 178 -9.71 27.73 5.17
CA ILE A 178 -9.07 26.50 4.71
C ILE A 178 -8.84 25.48 5.85
N LYS A 179 -8.60 25.93 7.08
CA LYS A 179 -8.41 25.04 8.23
C LYS A 179 -9.70 24.29 8.57
N TYR A 180 -10.84 24.97 8.57
CA TYR A 180 -12.15 24.35 8.80
C TYR A 180 -12.52 23.38 7.67
N ARG A 181 -12.21 23.73 6.41
CA ARG A 181 -12.41 22.81 5.27
C ARG A 181 -11.65 21.52 5.42
N ARG A 182 -10.36 21.60 5.74
CA ARG A 182 -9.51 20.40 5.99
C ARG A 182 -10.08 19.55 7.11
N PHE A 183 -10.53 20.19 8.20
CA PHE A 183 -11.14 19.52 9.32
C PHE A 183 -12.41 18.75 8.91
N ILE A 184 -13.33 19.40 8.18
CA ILE A 184 -14.60 18.79 7.74
C ILE A 184 -14.31 17.61 6.79
N ILE A 185 -13.40 17.76 5.83
CA ILE A 185 -13.06 16.70 4.90
C ILE A 185 -12.47 15.50 5.65
N ALA A 186 -11.52 15.74 6.55
CA ALA A 186 -10.90 14.68 7.34
C ALA A 186 -11.93 13.96 8.21
N ALA A 187 -12.81 14.70 8.89
CA ALA A 187 -13.88 14.13 9.72
C ALA A 187 -14.85 13.28 8.88
N ALA A 188 -15.30 13.80 7.74
CA ALA A 188 -16.23 13.09 6.86
C ALA A 188 -15.65 11.75 6.40
N ILE A 189 -14.37 11.71 5.98
CA ILE A 189 -13.71 10.49 5.52
C ILE A 189 -13.55 9.48 6.67
N ILE A 190 -13.18 9.94 7.86
CA ILE A 190 -13.03 9.05 9.02
C ILE A 190 -14.39 8.46 9.40
N VAL A 191 -15.46 9.25 9.41
CA VAL A 191 -16.82 8.75 9.67
C VAL A 191 -17.24 7.73 8.61
N CYS A 192 -17.05 8.03 7.33
CA CYS A 192 -17.33 7.07 6.24
C CYS A 192 -16.53 5.77 6.41
N SER A 193 -15.24 5.87 6.75
CA SER A 193 -14.40 4.70 6.99
C SER A 193 -14.89 3.87 8.19
N CYS A 194 -15.32 4.52 9.26
CA CYS A 194 -15.91 3.83 10.42
C CYS A 194 -17.20 3.09 10.02
N LEU A 195 -18.07 3.71 9.22
CA LEU A 195 -19.29 3.06 8.72
C LEU A 195 -18.98 1.85 7.85
N VAL A 196 -18.00 1.96 6.92
CA VAL A 196 -17.59 0.83 6.09
C VAL A 196 -16.96 -0.29 6.93
N SER A 197 -16.22 0.03 7.99
CA SER A 197 -15.61 -0.97 8.86
C SER A 197 -16.61 -1.89 9.56
N THR A 198 -17.87 -1.47 9.71
CA THR A 198 -18.94 -2.31 10.29
C THR A 198 -19.28 -3.53 9.44
N LEU A 199 -18.91 -3.54 8.15
CA LEU A 199 -19.09 -4.69 7.25
C LEU A 199 -18.20 -5.89 7.59
N GLY A 200 -17.23 -5.68 8.46
CA GLY A 200 -16.26 -6.69 8.88
C GLY A 200 -15.09 -6.88 7.91
N LEU A 201 -13.91 -7.14 8.49
CA LEU A 201 -12.64 -7.18 7.77
C LEU A 201 -12.61 -8.25 6.66
N LYS A 202 -13.06 -9.48 6.95
CA LYS A 202 -13.12 -10.57 5.94
C LYS A 202 -13.97 -10.19 4.73
N THR A 203 -15.14 -9.58 4.93
CA THR A 203 -16.03 -9.15 3.85
C THR A 203 -15.38 -8.07 2.98
N ILE A 204 -14.74 -7.09 3.61
CA ILE A 204 -14.05 -6.00 2.91
C ILE A 204 -12.90 -6.55 2.08
N ILE A 205 -12.08 -7.45 2.63
CA ILE A 205 -10.95 -8.03 1.90
C ILE A 205 -11.44 -8.91 0.75
N ASN A 206 -12.33 -9.85 1.00
CA ASN A 206 -12.72 -10.83 0.00
C ASN A 206 -13.57 -10.26 -1.13
N LYS A 207 -14.52 -9.36 -0.82
CA LYS A 207 -15.42 -8.77 -1.81
C LYS A 207 -14.98 -7.37 -2.21
N GLY A 208 -14.71 -6.50 -1.23
CA GLY A 208 -14.41 -5.10 -1.45
C GLY A 208 -13.14 -4.91 -2.29
N TYR A 209 -12.05 -5.58 -1.95
CA TYR A 209 -10.79 -5.46 -2.71
C TYR A 209 -10.90 -6.02 -4.12
N SER A 210 -11.66 -7.09 -4.33
CA SER A 210 -11.89 -7.65 -5.66
C SER A 210 -12.68 -6.69 -6.55
N TYR A 211 -13.74 -6.06 -6.03
CA TYR A 211 -14.51 -5.05 -6.77
C TYR A 211 -13.68 -3.79 -7.04
N LEU A 212 -13.01 -3.24 -6.03
CA LEU A 212 -12.13 -2.08 -6.19
C LEU A 212 -10.98 -2.39 -7.14
N GLY A 213 -10.48 -3.63 -7.13
CA GLY A 213 -9.46 -4.10 -8.06
C GLY A 213 -9.95 -4.06 -9.50
N ALA A 214 -11.10 -4.62 -9.80
CA ALA A 214 -11.69 -4.57 -11.14
C ALA A 214 -11.91 -3.11 -11.59
N VAL A 215 -12.50 -2.28 -10.73
CA VAL A 215 -12.68 -0.84 -11.00
C VAL A 215 -11.34 -0.14 -11.24
N GLY A 216 -10.31 -0.45 -10.43
CA GLY A 216 -8.96 0.11 -10.59
C GLY A 216 -8.31 -0.23 -11.93
N ILE A 217 -8.52 -1.45 -12.45
CA ILE A 217 -8.02 -1.82 -13.78
C ILE A 217 -8.62 -0.89 -14.85
N PHE A 218 -9.94 -0.75 -14.88
CA PHE A 218 -10.61 0.02 -15.93
C PHE A 218 -10.42 1.53 -15.80
N PHE A 219 -10.43 2.08 -14.60
CA PHE A 219 -10.43 3.53 -14.38
C PHE A 219 -9.05 4.11 -14.08
N ILE A 220 -8.07 3.30 -13.69
CA ILE A 220 -6.73 3.77 -13.37
C ILE A 220 -5.69 3.14 -14.30
N ILE A 221 -5.57 1.80 -14.33
CA ILE A 221 -4.49 1.14 -15.05
C ILE A 221 -4.62 1.39 -16.55
N ILE A 222 -5.76 1.10 -17.15
CA ILE A 222 -5.96 1.29 -18.59
C ILE A 222 -5.76 2.75 -19.01
N PRO A 223 -6.36 3.77 -18.38
CA PRO A 223 -6.09 5.16 -18.72
C PRO A 223 -4.64 5.59 -18.54
N VAL A 224 -3.96 5.13 -17.49
CA VAL A 224 -2.53 5.45 -17.27
C VAL A 224 -1.66 4.84 -18.37
N LEU A 225 -1.89 3.59 -18.74
CA LEU A 225 -1.12 2.90 -19.78
C LEU A 225 -1.44 3.39 -21.20
N THR A 226 -2.60 3.99 -21.44
CA THR A 226 -2.99 4.50 -22.76
C THR A 226 -2.79 6.01 -22.86
N LEU A 227 -3.67 6.78 -22.21
CA LEU A 227 -3.66 8.24 -22.26
C LEU A 227 -2.44 8.84 -21.56
N GLY A 228 -2.00 8.24 -20.45
CA GLY A 228 -0.84 8.69 -19.69
C GLY A 228 0.43 8.60 -20.53
N ILE A 229 0.69 7.43 -21.13
CA ILE A 229 1.86 7.23 -22.01
C ILE A 229 1.78 8.15 -23.26
N TYR A 230 0.59 8.28 -23.86
CA TYR A 230 0.41 9.16 -25.02
C TYR A 230 0.72 10.63 -24.68
N ARG A 231 0.19 11.14 -23.57
CA ARG A 231 0.42 12.51 -23.13
C ARG A 231 1.89 12.75 -22.77
N ASN A 232 2.49 11.84 -22.02
CA ASN A 232 3.89 11.95 -21.62
C ASN A 232 4.82 12.00 -22.84
N ARG A 233 4.59 11.14 -23.84
CA ARG A 233 5.35 11.16 -25.11
C ARG A 233 5.15 12.46 -25.90
N LYS A 234 3.95 13.04 -25.85
CA LYS A 234 3.65 14.31 -26.54
C LYS A 234 4.36 15.48 -25.84
N GLU A 235 4.34 15.51 -24.52
CA GLU A 235 5.00 16.56 -23.72
C GLU A 235 6.52 16.47 -23.82
N SER A 236 7.09 15.27 -23.79
CA SER A 236 8.53 15.05 -23.98
C SER A 236 9.02 15.48 -25.37
N LYS A 237 8.18 15.35 -26.41
CA LYS A 237 8.50 15.86 -27.75
C LYS A 237 8.34 17.38 -27.87
N ALA A 238 7.44 17.97 -27.09
CA ALA A 238 7.19 19.42 -27.11
C ALA A 238 8.20 20.21 -26.25
N ASN A 239 8.80 19.56 -25.26
CA ASN A 239 9.77 20.15 -24.35
C ASN A 239 10.87 19.09 -24.10
N PRO A 240 11.81 18.89 -25.04
CA PRO A 240 12.89 17.94 -24.86
C PRO A 240 13.72 18.35 -23.64
N ASP A 241 13.98 17.40 -22.75
CA ASP A 241 14.81 17.61 -21.57
C ASP A 241 16.21 18.00 -22.07
N PRO A 242 16.74 19.20 -21.74
CA PRO A 242 18.02 19.68 -22.26
C PRO A 242 19.21 18.74 -21.97
N MET A 243 19.05 17.81 -21.02
CA MET A 243 20.06 16.78 -20.70
C MET A 243 20.03 15.56 -21.66
N ILE A 244 19.00 15.43 -22.50
CA ILE A 244 18.94 14.37 -23.53
C ILE A 244 19.63 14.82 -24.81
N GLU A 245 19.64 16.13 -25.10
CA GLU A 245 20.38 16.68 -26.24
C GLU A 245 21.91 16.62 -26.03
N GLU A 246 22.37 16.85 -24.80
CA GLU A 246 23.81 16.78 -24.43
C GLU A 246 24.39 15.35 -24.45
N ALA A 247 23.55 14.33 -24.38
CA ALA A 247 23.98 12.92 -24.44
C ALA A 247 23.91 12.31 -25.85
N ALA A 248 23.43 13.08 -26.84
CA ALA A 248 23.29 12.66 -28.24
C ALA A 248 24.31 13.35 -29.16
N GLU A 249 25.08 14.34 -28.65
CA GLU A 249 26.28 14.89 -29.29
C GLU A 249 27.55 14.19 -28.71
#